data_82a95a3ccb20628b5648640dcc97a9c4
#
_entry.id   82a95a3ccb20628b5648640dcc97a9c4
#
_cell.length_a   1.000
_cell.length_b   1.000
_cell.length_c   1.000
_cell.angle_alpha   90.00
_cell.angle_beta   90.00
_cell.angle_gamma   90.00
#
_symmetry.space_group_name_H-M   'P 1'
#
loop_
_entity.id
_entity.type
_entity.pdbx_description
1 polymer ?
#
loop_
_entity_poly.entity_id
_entity_poly.type
_entity_poly.pdbx_seq_one_letter_code
_entity_poly.pdbx_strand_id
1 'polypeptide(L)'
;MDTRTMKCHYCGHEEPIPRECPNCHSHQIRYYGTGTEKVEQELHQLLPQARIIRMDVDTTRRKGMHAKLLRQFGQHQADILLGTQMIAKGLDFPNVTLVGVLNADTGLGLPDFRASERTFDLLSQVSGRAGRANKQGEVIIQTYNPDHYAIQDAKMHDYEKFFNQEMMLRRQASYPPYYYTVRLMASHPEEAKAARAMADIYGRLKQGLLSSTVILGPTPRAIARMKRRYYYQIVIKYKKDPYLHQLLFDILQDTQSRGFKDVQVSIDPDPQYFM
;
A
#
# COMPACT_ATOMS: atom_id res chain seq x y z
N MET A 1 6.00 7.46 -29.47
CA MET A 1 7.42 7.15 -29.25
C MET A 1 7.49 6.35 -27.96
N ASP A 2 7.75 5.07 -28.11
CA ASP A 2 7.84 4.13 -26.98
C ASP A 2 9.19 4.34 -26.29
N THR A 3 9.22 5.24 -25.30
CA THR A 3 10.40 5.42 -24.47
C THR A 3 10.49 4.20 -23.55
N ARG A 4 11.33 3.22 -23.92
CA ARG A 4 11.65 2.04 -23.08
C ARG A 4 12.41 2.46 -21.82
N THR A 5 11.77 3.32 -21.01
CA THR A 5 12.32 3.84 -19.75
C THR A 5 11.39 3.52 -18.60
N MET A 6 11.96 3.16 -17.45
CA MET A 6 11.24 3.07 -16.18
C MET A 6 11.24 4.45 -15.53
N LYS A 7 10.06 4.91 -15.12
CA LYS A 7 9.89 6.19 -14.41
C LYS A 7 9.27 5.97 -13.03
N CYS A 8 9.94 6.43 -12.01
CA CYS A 8 9.42 6.40 -10.66
C CYS A 8 8.33 7.47 -10.46
N HIS A 9 7.11 7.05 -10.13
CA HIS A 9 5.99 7.97 -9.87
C HIS A 9 6.20 8.89 -8.66
N TYR A 10 7.08 8.53 -7.72
CA TYR A 10 7.31 9.26 -6.48
C TYR A 10 8.42 10.31 -6.58
N CYS A 11 9.52 9.98 -7.26
CA CYS A 11 10.67 10.87 -7.33
C CYS A 11 10.96 11.37 -8.75
N GLY A 12 10.26 10.88 -9.77
CA GLY A 12 10.48 11.26 -11.17
C GLY A 12 11.79 10.72 -11.75
N HIS A 13 12.49 9.82 -11.04
CA HIS A 13 13.70 9.18 -11.57
C HIS A 13 13.35 8.36 -12.80
N GLU A 14 14.13 8.51 -13.86
CA GLU A 14 13.98 7.79 -15.12
C GLU A 14 15.27 7.03 -15.42
N GLU A 15 15.14 5.75 -15.76
CA GLU A 15 16.25 4.93 -16.22
C GLU A 15 15.82 4.00 -17.35
N PRO A 16 16.74 3.60 -18.25
CA PRO A 16 16.44 2.62 -19.28
C PRO A 16 16.03 1.29 -18.65
N ILE A 17 15.12 0.59 -19.31
CA ILE A 17 14.76 -0.77 -18.89
C ILE A 17 15.99 -1.67 -19.09
N PRO A 18 16.52 -2.32 -18.03
CA PRO A 18 17.70 -3.16 -18.16
C PRO A 18 17.36 -4.40 -19.01
N ARG A 19 18.27 -4.81 -19.88
CA ARG A 19 18.13 -6.02 -20.68
C ARG A 19 18.54 -7.28 -19.91
N GLU A 20 19.31 -7.09 -18.83
CA GLU A 20 19.77 -8.14 -17.93
C GLU A 20 19.74 -7.65 -16.48
N CYS A 21 19.64 -8.56 -15.54
CA CYS A 21 19.68 -8.20 -14.12
C CYS A 21 21.08 -7.67 -13.75
N PRO A 22 21.20 -6.47 -13.16
CA PRO A 22 22.52 -5.90 -12.82
C PRO A 22 23.27 -6.71 -11.75
N ASN A 23 22.58 -7.59 -10.99
CA ASN A 23 23.20 -8.37 -9.93
C ASN A 23 23.57 -9.80 -10.37
N CYS A 24 22.69 -10.49 -11.09
CA CYS A 24 22.91 -11.89 -11.45
C CYS A 24 23.06 -12.13 -12.96
N HIS A 25 23.04 -11.07 -13.78
CA HIS A 25 23.16 -11.09 -15.24
C HIS A 25 22.15 -12.00 -15.98
N SER A 26 21.07 -12.37 -15.29
CA SER A 26 19.98 -13.12 -15.90
C SER A 26 19.22 -12.27 -16.92
N HIS A 27 18.93 -12.84 -18.08
CA HIS A 27 18.06 -12.20 -19.09
C HIS A 27 16.57 -12.46 -18.83
N GLN A 28 16.22 -13.24 -17.80
CA GLN A 28 14.84 -13.51 -17.43
C GLN A 28 14.24 -12.38 -16.57
N ILE A 29 14.29 -11.17 -17.08
CA ILE A 29 13.63 -10.02 -16.43
C ILE A 29 12.15 -10.06 -16.79
N ARG A 30 11.30 -10.18 -15.76
CA ARG A 30 9.85 -10.08 -15.92
C ARG A 30 9.40 -8.69 -15.51
N TYR A 31 8.59 -8.06 -16.35
CA TYR A 31 7.91 -6.83 -15.99
C TYR A 31 6.85 -7.15 -14.94
N TYR A 32 7.14 -6.81 -13.70
CA TYR A 32 6.21 -7.00 -12.58
C TYR A 32 5.33 -5.75 -12.46
N GLY A 33 4.03 -5.95 -12.47
CA GLY A 33 3.06 -4.89 -12.38
C GLY A 33 2.27 -4.74 -13.67
N THR A 34 1.01 -5.11 -13.60
CA THR A 34 0.07 -4.96 -14.70
C THR A 34 -0.61 -3.61 -14.54
N GLY A 35 -0.09 -2.59 -15.20
CA GLY A 35 -0.77 -1.30 -15.26
C GLY A 35 -2.13 -1.44 -15.97
N THR A 36 -3.12 -0.66 -15.54
CA THR A 36 -4.48 -0.68 -16.13
C THR A 36 -4.47 -0.47 -17.63
N GLU A 37 -3.54 0.34 -18.15
CA GLU A 37 -3.36 0.57 -19.59
C GLU A 37 -2.95 -0.69 -20.34
N LYS A 38 -2.03 -1.48 -19.80
CA LYS A 38 -1.62 -2.75 -20.41
C LYS A 38 -2.77 -3.77 -20.40
N VAL A 39 -3.50 -3.85 -19.29
CA VAL A 39 -4.69 -4.72 -19.20
C VAL A 39 -5.74 -4.31 -20.21
N GLU A 40 -5.99 -3.02 -20.38
CA GLU A 40 -6.92 -2.50 -21.38
C GLU A 40 -6.53 -2.93 -22.80
N GLN A 41 -5.23 -2.81 -23.13
CA GLN A 41 -4.72 -3.26 -24.45
C GLN A 41 -4.86 -4.76 -24.66
N GLU A 42 -4.54 -5.58 -23.65
CA GLU A 42 -4.69 -7.04 -23.72
C GLU A 42 -6.17 -7.43 -23.84
N LEU A 43 -7.06 -6.78 -23.09
CA LEU A 43 -8.51 -7.02 -23.21
C LEU A 43 -9.06 -6.64 -24.60
N HIS A 44 -8.61 -5.55 -25.21
CA HIS A 44 -8.98 -5.21 -26.57
C HIS A 44 -8.53 -6.24 -27.61
N GLN A 45 -7.39 -6.89 -27.38
CA GLN A 45 -6.91 -7.98 -28.27
C GLN A 45 -7.72 -9.27 -28.08
N LEU A 46 -8.05 -9.61 -26.83
CA LEU A 46 -8.81 -10.83 -26.50
C LEU A 46 -10.31 -10.70 -26.79
N LEU A 47 -10.85 -9.52 -26.58
CA LEU A 47 -12.28 -9.21 -26.71
C LEU A 47 -12.47 -7.95 -27.56
N PRO A 48 -12.23 -8.02 -28.91
CA PRO A 48 -12.28 -6.82 -29.76
C PRO A 48 -13.62 -6.12 -29.83
N GLN A 49 -14.71 -6.82 -29.52
CA GLN A 49 -16.07 -6.30 -29.52
C GLN A 49 -16.48 -5.63 -28.19
N ALA A 50 -15.69 -5.84 -27.11
CA ALA A 50 -16.04 -5.33 -25.80
C ALA A 50 -15.71 -3.84 -25.65
N ARG A 51 -16.67 -3.10 -25.13
CA ARG A 51 -16.51 -1.69 -24.78
C ARG A 51 -15.93 -1.62 -23.36
N ILE A 52 -14.77 -1.00 -23.21
CA ILE A 52 -14.05 -0.92 -21.95
C ILE A 52 -14.03 0.51 -21.42
N ILE A 53 -14.36 0.69 -20.15
CA ILE A 53 -14.13 1.93 -19.41
C ILE A 53 -12.99 1.68 -18.44
N ARG A 54 -11.91 2.47 -18.57
CA ARG A 54 -10.78 2.46 -17.62
C ARG A 54 -10.92 3.58 -16.58
N MET A 55 -10.82 3.21 -15.30
CA MET A 55 -10.85 4.11 -14.15
C MET A 55 -9.59 3.95 -13.31
N ASP A 56 -8.67 4.87 -13.43
CA ASP A 56 -7.45 4.99 -12.63
C ASP A 56 -7.18 6.47 -12.27
N VAL A 57 -6.06 6.73 -11.60
CA VAL A 57 -5.67 8.08 -11.20
C VAL A 57 -5.54 9.01 -12.41
N ASP A 58 -5.08 8.50 -13.56
CA ASP A 58 -4.84 9.32 -14.75
C ASP A 58 -6.15 9.69 -15.44
N THR A 59 -7.08 8.73 -15.58
CA THR A 59 -8.38 8.96 -16.22
C THR A 59 -9.34 9.78 -15.34
N THR A 60 -9.14 9.78 -14.01
CA THR A 60 -10.04 10.44 -13.06
C THR A 60 -9.52 11.77 -12.49
N ARG A 61 -8.38 12.30 -12.97
CA ARG A 61 -7.77 13.56 -12.47
C ARG A 61 -8.69 14.78 -12.53
N ARG A 62 -9.56 14.87 -13.53
CA ARG A 62 -10.47 16.02 -13.71
C ARG A 62 -11.68 15.87 -12.78
N LYS A 63 -12.05 16.97 -12.11
CA LYS A 63 -13.24 17.02 -11.24
C LYS A 63 -14.48 16.50 -12.00
N GLY A 64 -15.20 15.57 -11.39
CA GLY A 64 -16.43 14.98 -11.93
C GLY A 64 -16.22 13.80 -12.90
N MET A 65 -15.00 13.51 -13.37
CA MET A 65 -14.76 12.40 -14.30
C MET A 65 -15.10 11.05 -13.67
N HIS A 66 -14.75 10.84 -12.40
CA HIS A 66 -15.10 9.62 -11.67
C HIS A 66 -16.62 9.33 -11.75
N ALA A 67 -17.45 10.31 -11.36
CA ALA A 67 -18.91 10.17 -11.40
C ALA A 67 -19.45 9.98 -12.82
N LYS A 68 -18.83 10.64 -13.82
CA LYS A 68 -19.22 10.50 -15.23
C LYS A 68 -18.98 9.07 -15.73
N LEU A 69 -17.78 8.52 -15.50
CA LEU A 69 -17.42 7.16 -15.97
C LEU A 69 -18.31 6.09 -15.32
N LEU A 70 -18.61 6.23 -14.02
CA LEU A 70 -19.53 5.33 -13.33
C LEU A 70 -20.95 5.39 -13.87
N ARG A 71 -21.45 6.59 -14.18
CA ARG A 71 -22.77 6.75 -14.81
C ARG A 71 -22.83 6.09 -16.17
N GLN A 72 -21.79 6.26 -16.98
CA GLN A 72 -21.71 5.62 -18.31
C GLN A 72 -21.72 4.10 -18.18
N PHE A 73 -20.98 3.52 -17.23
CA PHE A 73 -21.02 2.08 -17.00
C PHE A 73 -22.39 1.62 -16.49
N GLY A 74 -23.00 2.32 -15.54
CA GLY A 74 -24.34 2.02 -15.05
C GLY A 74 -25.45 2.14 -16.12
N GLN A 75 -25.23 2.95 -17.16
CA GLN A 75 -26.09 3.08 -18.33
C GLN A 75 -25.76 2.06 -19.44
N HIS A 76 -24.97 1.05 -19.17
CA HIS A 76 -24.56 0.01 -20.14
C HIS A 76 -23.86 0.56 -21.40
N GLN A 77 -23.15 1.69 -21.28
CA GLN A 77 -22.34 2.22 -22.35
C GLN A 77 -20.98 1.50 -22.49
N ALA A 78 -20.65 0.63 -21.55
CA ALA A 78 -19.50 -0.27 -21.59
C ALA A 78 -19.85 -1.63 -20.99
N ASP A 79 -19.10 -2.64 -21.42
CA ASP A 79 -19.27 -4.04 -21.04
C ASP A 79 -18.29 -4.41 -19.92
N ILE A 80 -17.14 -3.72 -19.85
CA ILE A 80 -16.10 -3.96 -18.86
C ILE A 80 -15.75 -2.62 -18.17
N LEU A 81 -15.74 -2.65 -16.83
CA LEU A 81 -15.17 -1.60 -16.00
C LEU A 81 -13.83 -2.07 -15.47
N LEU A 82 -12.75 -1.50 -15.97
CA LEU A 82 -11.37 -1.81 -15.57
C LEU A 82 -10.85 -0.72 -14.62
N GLY A 83 -10.21 -1.09 -13.53
CA GLY A 83 -9.62 -0.09 -12.66
C GLY A 83 -8.80 -0.67 -11.52
N THR A 84 -8.36 0.21 -10.63
CA THR A 84 -7.65 -0.12 -9.40
C THR A 84 -8.64 -0.27 -8.23
N GLN A 85 -8.16 -0.27 -7.00
CA GLN A 85 -8.99 -0.31 -5.79
C GLN A 85 -10.11 0.76 -5.74
N MET A 86 -10.03 1.79 -6.56
CA MET A 86 -11.06 2.85 -6.64
C MET A 86 -12.42 2.31 -7.05
N ILE A 87 -12.47 1.26 -7.87
CA ILE A 87 -13.74 0.63 -8.31
C ILE A 87 -14.28 -0.41 -7.32
N ALA A 88 -13.52 -0.78 -6.29
CA ALA A 88 -13.97 -1.73 -5.27
C ALA A 88 -14.94 -1.11 -4.27
N LYS A 89 -14.85 0.20 -4.04
CA LYS A 89 -15.60 0.90 -2.98
C LYS A 89 -16.87 1.59 -3.49
N GLY A 90 -17.98 1.35 -2.81
CA GLY A 90 -19.21 2.15 -2.95
C GLY A 90 -19.99 2.01 -4.26
N LEU A 91 -19.59 1.11 -5.16
CA LEU A 91 -20.29 0.92 -6.43
C LEU A 91 -21.32 -0.19 -6.32
N ASP A 92 -22.51 0.06 -6.83
CA ASP A 92 -23.58 -0.91 -6.92
C ASP A 92 -24.09 -1.02 -8.36
N PHE A 93 -23.70 -2.11 -9.02
CA PHE A 93 -24.10 -2.42 -10.39
C PHE A 93 -24.82 -3.78 -10.41
N PRO A 94 -26.15 -3.82 -10.42
CA PRO A 94 -26.91 -5.07 -10.28
C PRO A 94 -26.73 -6.05 -11.44
N ASN A 95 -26.19 -5.58 -12.56
CA ASN A 95 -25.98 -6.39 -13.77
C ASN A 95 -24.53 -6.95 -13.89
N VAL A 96 -23.67 -6.70 -12.93
CA VAL A 96 -22.31 -7.28 -12.93
C VAL A 96 -22.39 -8.74 -12.52
N THR A 97 -22.01 -9.63 -13.43
CA THR A 97 -22.02 -11.09 -13.23
C THR A 97 -20.62 -11.67 -12.98
N LEU A 98 -19.57 -10.96 -13.37
CA LEU A 98 -18.18 -11.39 -13.19
C LEU A 98 -17.34 -10.28 -12.59
N VAL A 99 -16.54 -10.61 -11.57
CA VAL A 99 -15.49 -9.73 -11.03
C VAL A 99 -14.15 -10.46 -11.10
N GLY A 100 -13.17 -9.86 -11.76
CA GLY A 100 -11.80 -10.37 -11.85
C GLY A 100 -10.83 -9.55 -10.99
N VAL A 101 -10.11 -10.20 -10.08
CA VAL A 101 -8.98 -9.61 -9.35
C VAL A 101 -7.69 -10.15 -9.97
N LEU A 102 -6.98 -9.31 -10.73
CA LEU A 102 -5.84 -9.73 -11.54
C LEU A 102 -4.55 -9.97 -10.72
N ASN A 103 -4.46 -9.38 -9.53
CA ASN A 103 -3.32 -9.58 -8.64
C ASN A 103 -3.71 -9.22 -7.19
N ALA A 104 -3.93 -10.23 -6.37
CA ALA A 104 -4.20 -10.06 -4.94
C ALA A 104 -2.90 -9.89 -4.11
N ASP A 105 -1.76 -10.35 -4.62
CA ASP A 105 -0.48 -10.37 -3.88
C ASP A 105 0.13 -8.99 -3.68
N THR A 106 -0.18 -8.03 -4.55
CA THR A 106 0.32 -6.65 -4.41
C THR A 106 -0.07 -6.04 -3.07
N GLY A 107 -1.29 -6.29 -2.60
CA GLY A 107 -1.75 -5.85 -1.28
C GLY A 107 -1.04 -6.57 -0.13
N LEU A 108 -0.88 -7.89 -0.25
CA LEU A 108 -0.24 -8.74 0.76
C LEU A 108 1.26 -8.46 0.92
N GLY A 109 1.95 -8.10 -0.16
CA GLY A 109 3.38 -7.82 -0.18
C GLY A 109 3.79 -6.46 0.41
N LEU A 110 2.85 -5.64 0.83
CA LEU A 110 3.15 -4.33 1.42
C LEU A 110 3.78 -4.50 2.82
N PRO A 111 4.84 -3.74 3.15
CA PRO A 111 5.48 -3.78 4.47
C PRO A 111 4.66 -3.02 5.52
N ASP A 112 3.45 -3.48 5.75
CA ASP A 112 2.48 -2.93 6.71
C ASP A 112 1.77 -4.10 7.40
N PHE A 113 1.68 -4.08 8.72
CA PHE A 113 1.02 -5.17 9.46
C PHE A 113 -0.47 -5.30 9.15
N ARG A 114 -1.08 -4.27 8.56
CA ARG A 114 -2.48 -4.29 8.08
C ARG A 114 -2.62 -4.79 6.64
N ALA A 115 -1.55 -5.26 6.01
CA ALA A 115 -1.58 -5.69 4.61
C ALA A 115 -2.61 -6.81 4.38
N SER A 116 -2.65 -7.81 5.26
CA SER A 116 -3.61 -8.91 5.21
C SER A 116 -5.05 -8.45 5.45
N GLU A 117 -5.26 -7.59 6.46
CA GLU A 117 -6.58 -7.00 6.75
C GLU A 117 -7.13 -6.22 5.55
N ARG A 118 -6.31 -5.33 4.98
CA ARG A 118 -6.72 -4.54 3.80
C ARG A 118 -7.01 -5.41 2.59
N THR A 119 -6.25 -6.49 2.41
CA THR A 119 -6.49 -7.45 1.32
C THR A 119 -7.78 -8.22 1.55
N PHE A 120 -8.02 -8.71 2.76
CA PHE A 120 -9.27 -9.36 3.13
C PHE A 120 -10.48 -8.44 2.91
N ASP A 121 -10.41 -7.19 3.40
CA ASP A 121 -11.47 -6.19 3.23
C ASP A 121 -11.76 -5.92 1.75
N LEU A 122 -10.71 -5.75 0.94
CA LEU A 122 -10.84 -5.51 -0.48
C LEU A 122 -11.50 -6.69 -1.19
N LEU A 123 -11.03 -7.91 -0.94
CA LEU A 123 -11.58 -9.13 -1.55
C LEU A 123 -13.03 -9.38 -1.12
N SER A 124 -13.35 -9.15 0.15
CA SER A 124 -14.74 -9.25 0.67
C SER A 124 -15.65 -8.22 0.03
N GLN A 125 -15.17 -6.97 -0.19
CA GLN A 125 -15.94 -5.94 -0.86
C GLN A 125 -16.22 -6.28 -2.32
N VAL A 126 -15.23 -6.78 -3.07
CA VAL A 126 -15.41 -7.13 -4.49
C VAL A 126 -16.25 -8.39 -4.65
N SER A 127 -16.15 -9.35 -3.73
CA SER A 127 -16.99 -10.56 -3.72
C SER A 127 -18.47 -10.24 -3.58
N GLY A 128 -18.81 -9.23 -2.79
CA GLY A 128 -20.18 -8.74 -2.66
C GLY A 128 -20.72 -7.96 -3.87
N ARG A 129 -19.94 -7.80 -4.95
CA ARG A 129 -20.37 -7.05 -6.16
C ARG A 129 -20.92 -7.92 -7.28
N ALA A 130 -20.49 -9.16 -7.36
CA ALA A 130 -21.00 -10.11 -8.34
C ALA A 130 -22.34 -10.72 -7.90
N GLY A 131 -23.27 -10.91 -8.85
CA GLY A 131 -24.47 -11.73 -8.61
C GLY A 131 -25.56 -11.08 -7.77
N ARG A 132 -25.97 -9.87 -8.14
CA ARG A 132 -27.14 -9.22 -7.56
C ARG A 132 -28.37 -9.37 -8.49
N ALA A 133 -29.55 -9.05 -8.00
CA ALA A 133 -30.81 -9.01 -8.76
C ALA A 133 -31.13 -10.32 -9.51
N ASN A 134 -31.10 -11.48 -8.84
CA ASN A 134 -31.41 -12.81 -9.39
C ASN A 134 -30.40 -13.34 -10.45
N LYS A 135 -29.24 -12.73 -10.59
CA LYS A 135 -28.15 -13.27 -11.42
C LYS A 135 -27.10 -13.92 -10.54
N GLN A 136 -26.70 -15.13 -10.93
CA GLN A 136 -25.56 -15.78 -10.30
C GLN A 136 -24.27 -15.01 -10.68
N GLY A 137 -23.48 -14.62 -9.69
CA GLY A 137 -22.23 -13.91 -9.89
C GLY A 137 -21.03 -14.79 -9.59
N GLU A 138 -19.95 -14.55 -10.31
CA GLU A 138 -18.69 -15.23 -10.13
C GLU A 138 -17.58 -14.21 -9.81
N VAL A 139 -16.66 -14.60 -8.90
CA VAL A 139 -15.46 -13.82 -8.58
C VAL A 139 -14.24 -14.69 -8.80
N ILE A 140 -13.34 -14.23 -9.65
CA ILE A 140 -12.08 -14.90 -9.95
C ILE A 140 -10.94 -14.08 -9.35
N ILE A 141 -10.16 -14.69 -8.46
CA ILE A 141 -9.02 -14.05 -7.81
C ILE A 141 -7.74 -14.72 -8.28
N GLN A 142 -6.89 -13.97 -8.98
CA GLN A 142 -5.57 -14.44 -9.38
C GLN A 142 -4.54 -14.09 -8.29
N THR A 143 -3.77 -15.08 -7.86
CA THR A 143 -2.76 -14.95 -6.80
C THR A 143 -1.67 -16.01 -6.94
N TYR A 144 -0.46 -15.69 -6.48
CA TYR A 144 0.64 -16.65 -6.30
C TYR A 144 0.60 -17.35 -4.93
N ASN A 145 -0.20 -16.82 -3.98
CA ASN A 145 -0.37 -17.32 -2.62
C ASN A 145 -1.81 -17.75 -2.34
N PRO A 146 -2.38 -18.74 -3.07
CA PRO A 146 -3.78 -19.10 -2.93
C PRO A 146 -4.14 -19.61 -1.51
N ASP A 147 -3.15 -20.16 -0.79
CA ASP A 147 -3.36 -20.70 0.56
C ASP A 147 -3.23 -19.66 1.68
N HIS A 148 -2.95 -18.39 1.33
CA HIS A 148 -2.87 -17.33 2.34
C HIS A 148 -4.22 -17.14 3.05
N TYR A 149 -4.21 -17.13 4.38
CA TYR A 149 -5.45 -17.10 5.19
C TYR A 149 -6.40 -15.94 4.81
N ALA A 150 -5.89 -14.73 4.53
CA ALA A 150 -6.72 -13.61 4.13
C ALA A 150 -7.47 -13.85 2.79
N ILE A 151 -6.89 -14.63 1.87
CA ILE A 151 -7.52 -15.01 0.60
C ILE A 151 -8.54 -16.10 0.82
N GLN A 152 -8.17 -17.17 1.58
CA GLN A 152 -9.05 -18.29 1.85
C GLN A 152 -10.29 -17.86 2.66
N ASP A 153 -10.09 -17.05 3.70
CA ASP A 153 -11.18 -16.60 4.53
C ASP A 153 -12.08 -15.58 3.80
N ALA A 154 -11.52 -14.74 2.92
CA ALA A 154 -12.31 -13.88 2.03
C ALA A 154 -13.15 -14.69 1.03
N LYS A 155 -12.59 -15.79 0.46
CA LYS A 155 -13.29 -16.71 -0.44
C LYS A 155 -14.48 -17.39 0.27
N MET A 156 -14.33 -17.71 1.55
CA MET A 156 -15.37 -18.35 2.37
C MET A 156 -16.30 -17.35 3.03
N HIS A 157 -16.06 -16.04 2.89
CA HIS A 157 -16.77 -14.97 3.61
C HIS A 157 -16.71 -15.13 5.14
N ASP A 158 -15.63 -15.73 5.65
CA ASP A 158 -15.46 -16.05 7.06
C ASP A 158 -14.65 -14.97 7.78
N TYR A 159 -15.34 -13.90 8.19
CA TYR A 159 -14.73 -12.81 8.93
C TYR A 159 -14.23 -13.25 10.31
N GLU A 160 -14.96 -14.12 11.01
CA GLU A 160 -14.58 -14.53 12.36
C GLU A 160 -13.27 -15.32 12.36
N LYS A 161 -13.14 -16.25 11.42
CA LYS A 161 -11.91 -17.02 11.24
C LYS A 161 -10.72 -16.11 10.88
N PHE A 162 -10.91 -15.20 9.92
CA PHE A 162 -9.91 -14.19 9.57
C PHE A 162 -9.51 -13.37 10.80
N PHE A 163 -10.47 -12.82 11.54
CA PHE A 163 -10.23 -12.00 12.73
C PHE A 163 -9.41 -12.76 13.79
N ASN A 164 -9.76 -13.99 14.08
CA ASN A 164 -9.06 -14.79 15.09
C ASN A 164 -7.59 -15.04 14.68
N GLN A 165 -7.33 -15.36 13.42
CA GLN A 165 -5.98 -15.57 12.92
C GLN A 165 -5.16 -14.26 12.91
N GLU A 166 -5.74 -13.19 12.41
CA GLU A 166 -5.10 -11.87 12.37
C GLU A 166 -4.75 -11.38 13.78
N MET A 167 -5.67 -11.51 14.74
CA MET A 167 -5.45 -11.10 16.14
C MET A 167 -4.37 -11.92 16.80
N MET A 168 -4.30 -13.22 16.56
CA MET A 168 -3.21 -14.07 17.05
C MET A 168 -1.84 -13.59 16.54
N LEU A 169 -1.73 -13.34 15.24
CA LEU A 169 -0.48 -12.84 14.62
C LEU A 169 -0.08 -11.47 15.15
N ARG A 170 -1.02 -10.54 15.30
CA ARG A 170 -0.76 -9.21 15.87
C ARG A 170 -0.28 -9.28 17.31
N ARG A 171 -0.85 -10.18 18.12
CA ARG A 171 -0.41 -10.40 19.49
C ARG A 171 1.02 -10.90 19.54
N GLN A 172 1.36 -11.91 18.73
CA GLN A 172 2.70 -12.47 18.66
C GLN A 172 3.74 -11.44 18.18
N ALA A 173 3.37 -10.63 17.17
CA ALA A 173 4.25 -9.63 16.58
C ALA A 173 4.24 -8.27 17.32
N SER A 174 3.52 -8.15 18.46
CA SER A 174 3.41 -6.92 19.25
C SER A 174 2.88 -5.73 18.42
N TYR A 175 1.73 -5.93 17.76
CA TYR A 175 1.03 -4.89 17.00
C TYR A 175 -0.32 -4.51 17.62
N PRO A 176 -0.92 -3.38 17.22
CA PRO A 176 -2.27 -3.02 17.63
C PRO A 176 -3.30 -4.12 17.33
N PRO A 177 -4.28 -4.34 18.22
CA PRO A 177 -4.64 -3.54 19.40
C PRO A 177 -3.89 -3.89 20.69
N TYR A 178 -2.94 -4.82 20.64
CA TYR A 178 -2.23 -5.30 21.84
C TYR A 178 -1.10 -4.36 22.27
N TYR A 179 -0.55 -3.60 21.34
CA TYR A 179 0.48 -2.58 21.54
C TYR A 179 0.08 -1.29 20.83
N TYR A 180 0.45 -0.17 21.40
CA TYR A 180 0.43 1.11 20.69
C TYR A 180 1.66 1.24 19.80
N THR A 181 1.54 2.06 18.76
CA THR A 181 2.64 2.31 17.84
C THR A 181 2.90 3.79 17.67
N VAL A 182 4.16 4.18 17.55
CA VAL A 182 4.55 5.54 17.14
C VAL A 182 5.57 5.42 16.02
N ARG A 183 5.37 6.18 14.95
CA ARG A 183 6.34 6.30 13.87
C ARG A 183 7.01 7.66 13.92
N LEU A 184 8.34 7.65 13.94
CA LEU A 184 9.16 8.83 13.74
C LEU A 184 9.72 8.78 12.32
N MET A 185 9.75 9.93 11.65
CA MET A 185 10.32 10.06 10.32
C MET A 185 11.25 11.27 10.27
N ALA A 186 12.41 11.10 9.63
CA ALA A 186 13.28 12.20 9.26
C ALA A 186 13.45 12.25 7.75
N SER A 187 13.45 13.45 7.16
CA SER A 187 13.68 13.59 5.72
C SER A 187 14.61 14.76 5.40
N HIS A 188 15.49 14.54 4.40
CA HIS A 188 16.41 15.55 3.89
C HIS A 188 16.75 15.27 2.41
N PRO A 189 17.10 16.32 1.59
CA PRO A 189 17.60 16.12 0.23
C PRO A 189 18.89 15.29 0.14
N GLU A 190 19.75 15.36 1.16
CA GLU A 190 20.96 14.55 1.30
C GLU A 190 20.66 13.36 2.24
N GLU A 191 20.86 12.15 1.74
CA GLU A 191 20.53 10.92 2.47
C GLU A 191 21.28 10.80 3.80
N ALA A 192 22.58 11.09 3.80
CA ALA A 192 23.44 11.00 4.98
C ALA A 192 22.95 11.87 6.15
N LYS A 193 22.32 13.03 5.87
CA LYS A 193 21.76 13.90 6.90
C LYS A 193 20.49 13.32 7.50
N ALA A 194 19.60 12.75 6.68
CA ALA A 194 18.38 12.08 7.17
C ALA A 194 18.74 10.85 8.03
N ALA A 195 19.69 10.03 7.56
CA ALA A 195 20.16 8.86 8.28
C ALA A 195 20.81 9.21 9.63
N ARG A 196 21.69 10.22 9.64
CA ARG A 196 22.37 10.69 10.84
C ARG A 196 21.40 11.23 11.89
N ALA A 197 20.46 12.09 11.47
CA ALA A 197 19.43 12.60 12.36
C ALA A 197 18.60 11.47 13.00
N MET A 198 18.26 10.46 12.23
CA MET A 198 17.48 9.34 12.74
C MET A 198 18.32 8.43 13.67
N ALA A 199 19.63 8.29 13.42
CA ALA A 199 20.55 7.59 14.32
C ALA A 199 20.68 8.30 15.68
N ASP A 200 20.78 9.63 15.68
CA ASP A 200 20.83 10.44 16.91
C ASP A 200 19.52 10.30 17.71
N ILE A 201 18.37 10.37 17.03
CA ILE A 201 17.06 10.14 17.66
C ILE A 201 16.99 8.73 18.25
N TYR A 202 17.46 7.70 17.53
CA TYR A 202 17.48 6.33 18.02
C TYR A 202 18.32 6.19 19.30
N GLY A 203 19.49 6.83 19.36
CA GLY A 203 20.35 6.84 20.55
C GLY A 203 19.62 7.38 21.78
N ARG A 204 18.89 8.49 21.63
CA ARG A 204 18.08 9.10 22.70
C ARG A 204 16.92 8.20 23.13
N LEU A 205 16.19 7.62 22.17
CA LEU A 205 15.10 6.70 22.46
C LEU A 205 15.59 5.46 23.22
N LYS A 206 16.72 4.89 22.81
CA LYS A 206 17.31 3.70 23.44
C LYS A 206 17.76 3.96 24.89
N GLN A 207 18.20 5.17 25.20
CA GLN A 207 18.62 5.56 26.54
C GLN A 207 17.45 5.98 27.45
N GLY A 208 16.40 6.57 26.88
CA GLY A 208 15.32 7.17 27.64
C GLY A 208 14.07 6.32 27.81
N LEU A 209 13.90 5.26 27.03
CA LEU A 209 12.72 4.39 27.10
C LEU A 209 12.98 3.11 27.90
N LEU A 210 11.90 2.51 28.38
CA LEU A 210 11.97 1.23 29.08
C LEU A 210 12.44 0.11 28.15
N SER A 211 13.12 -0.88 28.69
CA SER A 211 13.57 -2.07 27.94
C SER A 211 12.44 -2.93 27.36
N SER A 212 11.23 -2.78 27.89
CA SER A 212 10.01 -3.42 27.38
C SER A 212 9.43 -2.72 26.13
N THR A 213 9.88 -1.51 25.82
CA THR A 213 9.50 -0.76 24.62
C THR A 213 10.35 -1.24 23.44
N VAL A 214 9.71 -1.70 22.38
CA VAL A 214 10.38 -2.19 21.18
C VAL A 214 10.65 -1.03 20.23
N ILE A 215 11.89 -0.85 19.83
CA ILE A 215 12.31 0.17 18.86
C ILE A 215 12.81 -0.55 17.60
N LEU A 216 12.14 -0.35 16.49
CA LEU A 216 12.50 -0.90 15.16
C LEU A 216 13.11 0.20 14.30
N GLY A 217 14.24 -0.08 13.66
CA GLY A 217 15.01 0.87 12.88
C GLY A 217 16.20 1.42 13.67
N PRO A 218 16.85 2.52 13.23
CA PRO A 218 16.48 3.34 12.06
C PRO A 218 16.65 2.59 10.74
N THR A 219 15.73 2.81 9.81
CA THR A 219 15.77 2.20 8.46
C THR A 219 15.22 3.17 7.41
N PRO A 220 15.69 3.10 6.16
CA PRO A 220 14.99 3.77 5.07
C PRO A 220 13.52 3.35 5.00
N ARG A 221 12.65 4.24 4.56
CA ARG A 221 11.26 3.86 4.25
C ARG A 221 11.21 2.93 3.04
N ALA A 222 10.11 2.18 2.89
CA ALA A 222 9.86 1.35 1.71
C ALA A 222 10.01 2.15 0.40
N ILE A 223 9.60 3.43 0.42
CA ILE A 223 9.90 4.42 -0.62
C ILE A 223 10.95 5.35 -0.04
N ALA A 224 12.23 4.99 -0.23
CA ALA A 224 13.35 5.69 0.37
C ALA A 224 13.49 7.14 -0.10
N ARG A 225 13.07 7.46 -1.33
CA ARG A 225 13.16 8.81 -1.91
C ARG A 225 11.83 9.24 -2.52
N MET A 226 11.30 10.40 -2.08
CA MET A 226 10.08 10.99 -2.60
C MET A 226 10.22 12.51 -2.65
N LYS A 227 9.73 13.17 -3.71
CA LYS A 227 9.81 14.64 -3.88
C LYS A 227 11.22 15.20 -3.65
N ARG A 228 12.25 14.52 -4.18
CA ARG A 228 13.68 14.86 -4.04
C ARG A 228 14.22 14.84 -2.61
N ARG A 229 13.55 14.15 -1.66
CA ARG A 229 14.01 13.98 -0.28
C ARG A 229 14.13 12.49 0.04
N TYR A 230 15.13 12.13 0.83
CA TYR A 230 15.31 10.79 1.40
C TYR A 230 14.61 10.71 2.74
N TYR A 231 14.01 9.56 3.04
CA TYR A 231 13.20 9.33 4.22
C TYR A 231 13.74 8.15 5.02
N TYR A 232 13.98 8.39 6.29
CA TYR A 232 14.31 7.37 7.29
C TYR A 232 13.24 7.33 8.36
N GLN A 233 13.05 6.17 8.97
CA GLN A 233 12.02 5.98 9.98
C GLN A 233 12.47 5.10 11.13
N ILE A 234 11.83 5.32 12.28
CA ILE A 234 11.83 4.46 13.46
C ILE A 234 10.37 4.15 13.78
N VAL A 235 10.08 2.91 14.14
CA VAL A 235 8.79 2.49 14.67
C VAL A 235 8.96 2.03 16.12
N ILE A 236 8.21 2.63 17.02
CA ILE A 236 8.16 2.27 18.44
C ILE A 236 6.89 1.47 18.67
N LYS A 237 7.00 0.35 19.39
CA LYS A 237 5.86 -0.44 19.87
C LYS A 237 5.90 -0.52 21.39
N TYR A 238 4.81 -0.17 22.06
CA TYR A 238 4.78 -0.11 23.52
C TYR A 238 3.38 -0.45 24.07
N LYS A 239 3.32 -0.89 25.31
CA LYS A 239 2.05 -1.02 26.06
C LYS A 239 1.90 0.14 27.04
N LYS A 240 2.92 0.36 27.83
CA LYS A 240 2.98 1.42 28.84
C LYS A 240 4.44 1.83 29.00
N ASP A 241 4.74 3.08 28.69
CA ASP A 241 6.05 3.69 28.90
C ASP A 241 5.84 5.14 29.35
N PRO A 242 6.06 5.43 30.64
CA PRO A 242 5.77 6.75 31.21
C PRO A 242 6.71 7.85 30.68
N TYR A 243 7.86 7.48 30.12
CA TYR A 243 8.86 8.43 29.62
C TYR A 243 8.65 8.78 28.15
N LEU A 244 7.86 7.99 27.42
CA LEU A 244 7.74 8.09 25.95
C LEU A 244 7.26 9.47 25.51
N HIS A 245 6.16 9.95 26.07
CA HIS A 245 5.54 11.21 25.63
C HIS A 245 6.46 12.41 25.85
N GLN A 246 7.09 12.51 27.02
CA GLN A 246 8.01 13.58 27.31
C GLN A 246 9.23 13.52 26.40
N LEU A 247 9.81 12.34 26.21
CA LEU A 247 10.98 12.17 25.35
C LEU A 247 10.67 12.52 23.88
N LEU A 248 9.49 12.12 23.36
CA LEU A 248 9.07 12.49 22.01
C LEU A 248 8.88 14.01 21.87
N PHE A 249 8.32 14.64 22.87
CA PHE A 249 8.16 16.10 22.90
C PHE A 249 9.52 16.81 22.89
N ASP A 250 10.46 16.37 23.73
CA ASP A 250 11.82 16.93 23.81
C ASP A 250 12.56 16.76 22.48
N ILE A 251 12.46 15.56 21.85
CA ILE A 251 13.03 15.30 20.53
C ILE A 251 12.44 16.30 19.51
N LEU A 252 11.13 16.47 19.49
CA LEU A 252 10.48 17.36 18.53
C LEU A 252 10.91 18.83 18.72
N GLN A 253 10.97 19.31 19.96
CA GLN A 253 11.43 20.65 20.31
C GLN A 253 12.88 20.90 19.88
N ASP A 254 13.76 19.98 20.16
CA ASP A 254 15.18 20.10 19.79
C ASP A 254 15.39 20.08 18.27
N THR A 255 14.59 19.28 17.55
CA THR A 255 14.68 19.25 16.09
C THR A 255 14.18 20.56 15.45
N GLN A 256 13.25 21.26 16.10
CA GLN A 256 12.74 22.56 15.63
C GLN A 256 13.67 23.72 15.99
N SER A 257 14.38 23.65 17.12
CA SER A 257 15.09 24.79 17.71
C SER A 257 16.60 24.83 17.46
N ARG A 258 17.30 23.73 17.36
CA ARG A 258 18.76 23.74 17.52
C ARG A 258 19.64 23.01 16.52
N GLY A 259 19.24 22.00 15.84
CA GLY A 259 20.33 21.15 15.40
C GLY A 259 20.17 20.49 14.05
N PHE A 260 19.00 20.27 13.66
CA PHE A 260 18.73 19.58 12.41
C PHE A 260 18.35 20.58 11.31
N LYS A 261 19.24 21.60 11.12
CA LYS A 261 19.02 22.58 10.03
C LYS A 261 18.69 21.79 8.75
N ASP A 262 17.52 22.07 8.17
CA ASP A 262 17.00 21.48 6.93
C ASP A 262 16.49 20.04 7.02
N VAL A 263 16.64 19.31 8.15
CA VAL A 263 16.02 18.02 8.37
C VAL A 263 14.60 18.21 8.88
N GLN A 264 13.62 17.66 8.16
CA GLN A 264 12.24 17.64 8.64
C GLN A 264 12.02 16.37 9.47
N VAL A 265 11.61 16.52 10.72
CA VAL A 265 11.23 15.42 11.60
C VAL A 265 9.74 15.47 11.85
N SER A 266 9.09 14.33 11.79
CA SER A 266 7.67 14.17 12.14
C SER A 266 7.47 12.95 13.03
N ILE A 267 6.52 13.07 13.95
CA ILE A 267 6.08 12.03 14.88
C ILE A 267 4.61 11.77 14.62
N ASP A 268 4.27 10.51 14.41
CA ASP A 268 2.93 10.07 14.04
C ASP A 268 2.49 8.96 15.01
N PRO A 269 1.68 9.29 16.03
CA PRO A 269 1.10 8.29 16.93
C PRO A 269 0.04 7.47 16.19
N ASP A 270 0.05 6.16 16.39
CA ASP A 270 -0.86 5.19 15.78
C ASP A 270 -1.04 5.38 14.26
N PRO A 271 0.07 5.34 13.48
CA PRO A 271 0.05 5.61 12.05
C PRO A 271 -0.88 4.64 11.33
N GLN A 272 -1.71 5.19 10.44
CA GLN A 272 -2.58 4.37 9.59
C GLN A 272 -1.81 3.57 8.53
N TYR A 273 -0.64 4.06 8.15
CA TYR A 273 0.23 3.43 7.14
C TYR A 273 1.67 3.45 7.63
N PHE A 274 2.38 2.33 7.45
CA PHE A 274 3.82 2.24 7.75
C PHE A 274 4.72 2.46 6.52
N MET A 275 4.11 2.69 5.36
CA MET A 275 4.79 3.01 4.11
C MET A 275 5.02 4.51 3.94
#